data_114df3aa09b57887d07391b0860fa282
#
_entry.id   114df3aa09b57887d07391b0860fa282
#
_cell.length_a   1.000
_cell.length_b   1.000
_cell.length_c   1.000
_cell.angle_alpha   90.00
_cell.angle_beta   90.00
_cell.angle_gamma   90.00
#
_symmetry.space_group_name_H-M   'P 1'
#
loop_
_entity.id
_entity.type
_entity.pdbx_description
1 polymer ?
#
loop_
_entity_poly.entity_id
_entity_poly.type
_entity_poly.pdbx_seq_one_letter_code
_entity_poly.pdbx_strand_id
1 'polypeptide(L)'
;MSSSIILTQSVFESLKNRYLLEYLLEEVRVTFKSDVKISLNDIHINAKEGDILPLSRWLTKILLNKNLIENQDYEISSYVSKALNRERIAKPHDISGIEADFYIRVNDFLESLSEKERETLMVSLNSFVMSRLGKIVKLAAASSLSAETESKLCPVLAEHLILS
;
A
#
# COMPACT_ATOMS: atom_id res chain seq x y z
N MET A 1 -2.02 -18.92 -27.66
CA MET A 1 -2.62 -17.91 -26.77
C MET A 1 -2.40 -18.19 -25.27
N SER A 2 -2.44 -19.43 -24.80
CA SER A 2 -2.25 -19.75 -23.37
C SER A 2 -0.88 -19.37 -22.78
N SER A 3 0.21 -19.52 -23.52
CA SER A 3 1.58 -19.26 -23.02
C SER A 3 1.85 -17.79 -22.69
N SER A 4 1.29 -16.85 -23.46
CA SER A 4 1.44 -15.40 -23.24
C SER A 4 0.76 -14.96 -21.94
N ILE A 5 -0.44 -15.50 -21.63
CA ILE A 5 -1.21 -15.16 -20.42
C ILE A 5 -0.51 -15.68 -19.18
N ILE A 6 0.04 -16.91 -19.24
CA ILE A 6 0.77 -17.52 -18.12
C ILE A 6 2.04 -16.73 -17.78
N LEU A 7 2.80 -16.28 -18.80
CA LEU A 7 4.00 -15.45 -18.60
C LEU A 7 3.65 -14.10 -17.97
N THR A 8 2.56 -13.49 -18.39
CA THR A 8 2.09 -12.21 -17.84
C THR A 8 1.73 -12.36 -16.36
N GLN A 9 0.97 -13.40 -16.01
CA GLN A 9 0.58 -13.67 -14.64
C GLN A 9 1.79 -13.92 -13.72
N SER A 10 2.78 -14.69 -14.18
CA SER A 10 4.03 -14.94 -13.43
C SER A 10 4.83 -13.64 -13.18
N VAL A 11 4.88 -12.74 -14.16
CA VAL A 11 5.56 -11.45 -14.00
C VAL A 11 4.83 -10.56 -13.00
N PHE A 12 3.49 -10.53 -13.01
CA PHE A 12 2.69 -9.77 -12.05
C PHE A 12 2.87 -10.26 -10.63
N GLU A 13 2.82 -11.57 -10.41
CA GLU A 13 3.06 -12.15 -9.08
C GLU A 13 4.47 -11.83 -8.56
N SER A 14 5.47 -11.85 -9.43
CA SER A 14 6.84 -11.49 -9.07
C SER A 14 6.93 -10.01 -8.65
N LEU A 15 6.29 -9.09 -9.39
CA LEU A 15 6.26 -7.66 -9.06
C LEU A 15 5.51 -7.40 -7.74
N LYS A 16 4.35 -8.02 -7.55
CA LYS A 16 3.57 -7.93 -6.31
C LYS A 16 4.40 -8.38 -5.11
N ASN A 17 5.07 -9.54 -5.21
CA ASN A 17 5.90 -10.06 -4.13
C ASN A 17 7.09 -9.15 -3.83
N ARG A 18 7.68 -8.53 -4.84
CA ARG A 18 8.75 -7.54 -4.67
C ARG A 18 8.26 -6.33 -3.89
N TYR A 19 7.15 -5.69 -4.31
CA TYR A 19 6.61 -4.53 -3.61
C TYR A 19 6.13 -4.86 -2.20
N LEU A 20 5.56 -6.06 -2.01
CA LEU A 20 5.18 -6.54 -0.68
C LEU A 20 6.42 -6.68 0.23
N LEU A 21 7.51 -7.23 -0.29
CA LEU A 21 8.75 -7.37 0.46
C LEU A 21 9.35 -6.01 0.82
N GLU A 22 9.41 -5.09 -0.15
CA GLU A 22 9.87 -3.71 0.08
C GLU A 22 9.04 -3.03 1.17
N TYR A 23 7.71 -3.14 1.12
CA TYR A 23 6.79 -2.62 2.13
C TYR A 23 7.00 -3.24 3.52
N LEU A 24 7.17 -4.55 3.61
CA LEU A 24 7.40 -5.25 4.89
C LEU A 24 8.76 -4.92 5.52
N LEU A 25 9.75 -4.56 4.72
CA LEU A 25 11.07 -4.16 5.18
C LEU A 25 11.16 -2.66 5.52
N GLU A 26 10.17 -1.85 5.16
CA GLU A 26 10.12 -0.43 5.51
C GLU A 26 10.22 -0.23 7.03
N GLU A 27 11.03 0.74 7.45
CA GLU A 27 11.18 1.10 8.86
C GLU A 27 10.02 1.98 9.33
N VAL A 28 9.42 1.58 10.44
CA VAL A 28 8.32 2.28 11.11
C VAL A 28 8.76 2.67 12.51
N ARG A 29 8.49 3.90 12.92
CA ARG A 29 8.74 4.34 14.30
C ARG A 29 7.65 3.82 15.22
N VAL A 30 8.07 3.16 16.28
CA VAL A 30 7.17 2.58 17.28
C VAL A 30 7.56 3.01 18.66
N THR A 31 6.58 3.17 19.55
CA THR A 31 6.79 3.43 20.97
C THR A 31 6.54 2.14 21.76
N PHE A 32 7.48 1.75 22.60
CA PHE A 32 7.33 0.56 23.46
C PHE A 32 6.45 0.85 24.67
N LYS A 33 5.50 -0.04 24.95
CA LYS A 33 4.58 0.04 26.11
C LYS A 33 5.11 -0.63 27.34
N SER A 34 6.15 -1.43 27.22
CA SER A 34 6.77 -2.19 28.28
C SER A 34 8.23 -2.52 27.93
N ASP A 35 9.01 -2.93 28.92
CA ASP A 35 10.37 -3.41 28.69
C ASP A 35 10.35 -4.67 27.84
N VAL A 36 11.09 -4.67 26.74
CA VAL A 36 11.14 -5.77 25.76
C VAL A 36 12.57 -6.17 25.49
N LYS A 37 12.87 -7.45 25.62
CA LYS A 37 14.13 -8.04 25.18
C LYS A 37 13.84 -9.15 24.18
N ILE A 38 14.26 -8.95 22.94
CA ILE A 38 14.13 -9.94 21.87
C ILE A 38 15.53 -10.23 21.35
N SER A 39 15.86 -11.51 21.27
CA SER A 39 17.08 -12.00 20.66
C SER A 39 16.70 -13.14 19.70
N LEU A 40 16.74 -12.86 18.42
CA LEU A 40 16.39 -13.80 17.34
C LEU A 40 17.46 -13.69 16.26
N ASN A 41 18.33 -14.70 16.15
CA ASN A 41 19.45 -14.68 15.22
C ASN A 41 20.22 -13.34 15.27
N ASP A 42 20.14 -12.55 14.18
CA ASP A 42 20.82 -11.25 14.05
C ASP A 42 19.98 -10.08 14.56
N ILE A 43 18.77 -10.32 15.06
CA ILE A 43 17.88 -9.26 15.57
C ILE A 43 17.98 -9.21 17.09
N HIS A 44 18.56 -8.14 17.61
CA HIS A 44 18.66 -7.88 19.03
C HIS A 44 17.96 -6.58 19.37
N ILE A 45 16.82 -6.67 20.07
CA ILE A 45 16.07 -5.52 20.56
C ILE A 45 16.13 -5.53 22.07
N ASN A 46 16.60 -4.42 22.65
CA ASN A 46 16.56 -4.19 24.08
C ASN A 46 15.97 -2.78 24.28
N ALA A 47 14.69 -2.71 24.52
CA ALA A 47 13.93 -1.47 24.65
C ALA A 47 13.25 -1.42 26.01
N LYS A 48 13.14 -0.22 26.57
CA LYS A 48 12.39 0.07 27.79
C LYS A 48 11.03 0.68 27.43
N GLU A 49 10.13 0.67 28.39
CA GLU A 49 8.87 1.39 28.28
C GLU A 49 9.12 2.87 27.94
N GLY A 50 8.41 3.36 26.91
CA GLY A 50 8.54 4.73 26.39
C GLY A 50 9.65 4.93 25.34
N ASP A 51 10.52 3.95 25.11
CA ASP A 51 11.53 4.06 24.05
C ASP A 51 10.87 4.10 22.67
N ILE A 52 11.45 4.95 21.78
CA ILE A 52 11.02 5.07 20.39
C ILE A 52 12.13 4.53 19.50
N LEU A 53 11.86 3.45 18.78
CA LEU A 53 12.81 2.81 17.87
C LEU A 53 12.22 2.64 16.47
N PRO A 54 13.02 2.71 15.41
CA PRO A 54 12.63 2.28 14.08
C PRO A 54 12.70 0.74 14.03
N LEU A 55 11.62 0.12 13.59
CA LEU A 55 11.53 -1.33 13.39
C LEU A 55 10.97 -1.61 11.99
N SER A 56 11.40 -2.72 11.38
CA SER A 56 10.80 -3.18 10.14
C SER A 56 9.30 -3.44 10.33
N ARG A 57 8.49 -3.08 9.34
CA ARG A 57 7.02 -3.19 9.39
C ARG A 57 6.53 -4.60 9.73
N TRP A 58 7.16 -5.65 9.18
CA TRP A 58 6.81 -7.03 9.51
C TRP A 58 6.96 -7.34 11.00
N LEU A 59 8.03 -6.84 11.63
CA LEU A 59 8.27 -7.03 13.07
C LEU A 59 7.31 -6.17 13.90
N THR A 60 7.05 -4.94 13.45
CA THR A 60 6.04 -4.05 14.05
C THR A 60 4.68 -4.73 14.14
N LYS A 61 4.21 -5.40 13.09
CA LYS A 61 2.96 -6.16 13.10
C LYS A 61 2.92 -7.22 14.18
N ILE A 62 4.00 -7.98 14.34
CA ILE A 62 4.10 -9.03 15.36
C ILE A 62 4.00 -8.43 16.76
N LEU A 63 4.71 -7.32 17.02
CA LEU A 63 4.74 -6.67 18.33
C LEU A 63 3.43 -5.96 18.66
N LEU A 64 2.74 -5.38 17.67
CA LEU A 64 1.40 -4.81 17.81
C LEU A 64 0.39 -5.87 18.20
N ASN A 65 0.40 -7.03 17.54
CA ASN A 65 -0.49 -8.15 17.88
C ASN A 65 -0.26 -8.68 19.30
N LYS A 66 0.94 -8.48 19.83
CA LYS A 66 1.29 -8.80 21.22
C LYS A 66 1.03 -7.65 22.20
N ASN A 67 0.54 -6.51 21.71
CA ASN A 67 0.30 -5.28 22.47
C ASN A 67 1.53 -4.74 23.22
N LEU A 68 2.73 -4.98 22.68
CA LEU A 68 4.01 -4.54 23.25
C LEU A 68 4.43 -3.14 22.81
N ILE A 69 3.87 -2.65 21.72
CA ILE A 69 4.20 -1.35 21.11
C ILE A 69 2.94 -0.58 20.71
N GLU A 70 3.10 0.71 20.49
CA GLU A 70 2.17 1.58 19.75
C GLU A 70 2.82 2.00 18.44
N ASN A 71 2.03 1.98 17.37
CA ASN A 71 2.46 2.45 16.06
C ASN A 71 2.10 3.92 15.90
N GLN A 72 3.04 4.74 15.41
CA GLN A 72 2.83 6.15 15.05
C GLN A 72 2.51 6.31 13.56
N ASP A 73 2.03 5.27 12.92
CA ASP A 73 1.75 5.28 11.48
C ASP A 73 0.61 6.26 11.11
N TYR A 74 0.65 6.68 9.84
CA TYR A 74 -0.27 7.65 9.27
C TYR A 74 -1.74 7.27 9.46
N GLU A 75 -2.56 8.29 9.60
CA GLU A 75 -4.01 8.15 9.47
C GLU A 75 -4.33 7.76 8.02
N ILE A 76 -4.63 6.48 7.78
CA ILE A 76 -4.81 5.90 6.44
C ILE A 76 -5.99 6.53 5.68
N SER A 77 -7.03 6.95 6.38
CA SER A 77 -8.15 7.68 5.80
C SER A 77 -7.69 8.98 5.13
N SER A 78 -6.76 9.69 5.78
CA SER A 78 -6.12 10.88 5.21
C SER A 78 -5.26 10.55 3.99
N TYR A 79 -4.53 9.44 4.00
CA TYR A 79 -3.70 8.99 2.89
C TYR A 79 -4.53 8.68 1.63
N VAL A 80 -5.60 7.89 1.78
CA VAL A 80 -6.52 7.57 0.68
C VAL A 80 -7.26 8.82 0.19
N SER A 81 -7.71 9.68 1.10
CA SER A 81 -8.39 10.93 0.75
C SER A 81 -7.49 11.88 -0.05
N LYS A 82 -6.21 11.98 0.30
CA LYS A 82 -5.21 12.75 -0.46
C LYS A 82 -5.02 12.19 -1.86
N ALA A 83 -4.93 10.87 -2.01
CA ALA A 83 -4.81 10.22 -3.32
C ALA A 83 -6.05 10.47 -4.18
N LEU A 84 -7.25 10.32 -3.61
CA LEU A 84 -8.52 10.60 -4.28
C LEU A 84 -8.61 12.06 -4.74
N ASN A 85 -8.22 13.02 -3.89
CA ASN A 85 -8.24 14.42 -4.24
C ASN A 85 -7.25 14.75 -5.37
N ARG A 86 -6.04 14.21 -5.33
CA ARG A 86 -5.07 14.35 -6.44
C ARG A 86 -5.64 13.82 -7.75
N GLU A 87 -6.30 12.66 -7.72
CA GLU A 87 -6.91 12.06 -8.89
C GLU A 87 -8.07 12.90 -9.45
N ARG A 88 -8.88 13.50 -8.59
CA ARG A 88 -9.99 14.39 -8.99
C ARG A 88 -9.50 15.70 -9.62
N ILE A 89 -8.41 16.26 -9.10
CA ILE A 89 -7.82 17.53 -9.59
C ILE A 89 -7.02 17.29 -10.88
N ALA A 90 -6.45 16.11 -11.08
CA ALA A 90 -5.72 15.78 -12.29
C ALA A 90 -6.61 15.92 -13.53
N LYS A 91 -6.01 16.40 -14.63
CA LYS A 91 -6.73 16.64 -15.90
C LYS A 91 -7.47 15.38 -16.37
N PRO A 92 -8.54 15.51 -17.18
CA PRO A 92 -9.30 14.36 -17.69
C PRO A 92 -8.47 13.34 -18.50
N HIS A 93 -7.33 13.79 -19.04
CA HIS A 93 -6.39 12.99 -19.84
C HIS A 93 -5.10 12.70 -19.09
N ASP A 94 -5.10 12.82 -17.76
CA ASP A 94 -3.95 12.53 -16.92
C ASP A 94 -4.40 11.76 -15.67
N ILE A 95 -3.55 10.86 -15.21
CA ILE A 95 -3.73 10.12 -13.96
C ILE A 95 -2.73 10.62 -12.92
N SER A 96 -3.15 10.74 -11.67
CA SER A 96 -2.24 11.14 -10.61
C SER A 96 -1.21 10.05 -10.33
N GLY A 97 0.03 10.44 -9.99
CA GLY A 97 1.01 9.50 -9.47
C GLY A 97 0.59 9.00 -8.08
N ILE A 98 0.73 7.71 -7.85
CA ILE A 98 0.59 7.06 -6.54
C ILE A 98 1.86 6.26 -6.24
N GLU A 99 2.10 5.98 -4.98
CA GLU A 99 3.22 5.14 -4.56
C GLU A 99 3.01 3.69 -5.03
N ALA A 100 4.10 3.00 -5.33
CA ALA A 100 4.02 1.64 -5.88
C ALA A 100 3.39 0.63 -4.92
N ASP A 101 3.49 0.88 -3.62
CA ASP A 101 2.94 0.07 -2.54
C ASP A 101 1.58 0.57 -2.03
N PHE A 102 0.97 1.57 -2.69
CA PHE A 102 -0.28 2.21 -2.26
C PHE A 102 -1.36 1.20 -1.88
N TYR A 103 -1.67 0.26 -2.76
CA TYR A 103 -2.71 -0.73 -2.53
C TYR A 103 -2.34 -1.76 -1.46
N ILE A 104 -1.05 -2.13 -1.39
CA ILE A 104 -0.52 -3.03 -0.35
C ILE A 104 -0.73 -2.37 1.01
N ARG A 105 -0.35 -1.09 1.13
CA ARG A 105 -0.50 -0.29 2.34
C ARG A 105 -1.96 -0.14 2.76
N VAL A 106 -2.84 0.18 1.81
CA VAL A 106 -4.28 0.29 2.08
C VAL A 106 -4.87 -1.04 2.53
N ASN A 107 -4.54 -2.14 1.86
CA ASN A 107 -5.03 -3.48 2.24
C ASN A 107 -4.58 -3.88 3.64
N ASP A 108 -3.33 -3.62 3.97
CA ASP A 108 -2.77 -3.89 5.30
C ASP A 108 -3.54 -3.16 6.41
N PHE A 109 -3.88 -1.91 6.17
CA PHE A 109 -4.67 -1.12 7.12
C PHE A 109 -6.13 -1.55 7.21
N LEU A 110 -6.74 -1.99 6.11
CA LEU A 110 -8.12 -2.51 6.13
C LEU A 110 -8.30 -3.65 7.12
N GLU A 111 -7.27 -4.48 7.34
CA GLU A 111 -7.29 -5.56 8.30
C GLU A 111 -7.34 -5.07 9.76
N SER A 112 -6.81 -3.87 10.04
CA SER A 112 -6.73 -3.29 11.38
C SER A 112 -7.91 -2.39 11.76
N LEU A 113 -8.78 -2.02 10.80
CA LEU A 113 -9.88 -1.09 11.01
C LEU A 113 -11.14 -1.77 11.57
N SER A 114 -11.92 -1.01 12.32
CA SER A 114 -13.28 -1.41 12.67
C SER A 114 -14.17 -1.49 11.41
N GLU A 115 -15.27 -2.24 11.47
CA GLU A 115 -16.14 -2.45 10.30
C GLU A 115 -16.66 -1.14 9.70
N LYS A 116 -17.08 -0.19 10.54
CA LYS A 116 -17.56 1.13 10.10
C LYS A 116 -16.49 1.97 9.41
N GLU A 117 -15.27 1.96 9.94
CA GLU A 117 -14.13 2.67 9.33
C GLU A 117 -13.74 2.01 8.00
N ARG A 118 -13.75 0.69 7.96
CA ARG A 118 -13.49 -0.09 6.74
C ARG A 118 -14.49 0.23 5.65
N GLU A 119 -15.80 0.26 5.94
CA GLU A 119 -16.83 0.64 4.97
C GLU A 119 -16.60 2.05 4.42
N THR A 120 -16.32 3.02 5.29
CA THR A 120 -16.05 4.41 4.88
C THR A 120 -14.82 4.50 3.97
N LEU A 121 -13.75 3.80 4.32
CA LEU A 121 -12.52 3.75 3.53
C LEU A 121 -12.75 3.07 2.17
N MET A 122 -13.52 1.95 2.15
CA MET A 122 -13.85 1.23 0.92
C MET A 122 -14.66 2.07 -0.06
N VAL A 123 -15.60 2.91 0.41
CA VAL A 123 -16.33 3.85 -0.44
C VAL A 123 -15.37 4.85 -1.11
N SER A 124 -14.42 5.40 -0.34
CA SER A 124 -13.42 6.33 -0.87
C SER A 124 -12.46 5.66 -1.84
N LEU A 125 -12.02 4.44 -1.52
CA LEU A 125 -11.14 3.64 -2.36
C LEU A 125 -11.81 3.26 -3.69
N ASN A 126 -13.06 2.78 -3.64
CA ASN A 126 -13.84 2.48 -4.84
C ASN A 126 -14.01 3.71 -5.73
N SER A 127 -14.32 4.87 -5.15
CA SER A 127 -14.41 6.13 -5.88
C SER A 127 -13.09 6.51 -6.56
N PHE A 128 -11.97 6.27 -5.90
CA PHE A 128 -10.64 6.49 -6.44
C PHE A 128 -10.33 5.55 -7.61
N VAL A 129 -10.54 4.26 -7.43
CA VAL A 129 -10.29 3.23 -8.47
C VAL A 129 -11.16 3.49 -9.70
N MET A 130 -12.45 3.75 -9.51
CA MET A 130 -13.37 4.02 -10.63
C MET A 130 -13.00 5.29 -11.39
N SER A 131 -12.55 6.36 -10.69
CA SER A 131 -12.06 7.58 -11.33
C SER A 131 -10.84 7.31 -12.21
N ARG A 132 -9.86 6.56 -11.70
CA ARG A 132 -8.66 6.17 -12.44
C ARG A 132 -8.99 5.29 -13.64
N LEU A 133 -9.78 4.25 -13.42
CA LEU A 133 -10.18 3.32 -14.48
C LEU A 133 -10.86 4.05 -15.63
N GLY A 134 -11.77 4.97 -15.34
CA GLY A 134 -12.44 5.78 -16.35
C GLY A 134 -11.47 6.63 -17.18
N LYS A 135 -10.41 7.18 -16.56
CA LYS A 135 -9.36 7.92 -17.27
C LYS A 135 -8.48 7.00 -18.11
N ILE A 136 -8.07 5.84 -17.58
CA ILE A 136 -7.26 4.84 -18.29
C ILE A 136 -7.98 4.37 -19.56
N VAL A 137 -9.27 4.07 -19.47
CA VAL A 137 -10.08 3.65 -20.62
C VAL A 137 -10.12 4.76 -21.68
N LYS A 138 -10.29 6.02 -21.28
CA LYS A 138 -10.27 7.16 -22.20
C LYS A 138 -8.91 7.34 -22.89
N LEU A 139 -7.82 7.21 -22.12
CA LEU A 139 -6.46 7.31 -22.66
C LEU A 139 -6.16 6.18 -23.64
N ALA A 140 -6.56 4.96 -23.31
CA ALA A 140 -6.40 3.81 -24.20
C ALA A 140 -7.22 3.98 -25.51
N ALA A 141 -8.48 4.45 -25.40
CA ALA A 141 -9.34 4.71 -26.56
C ALA A 141 -8.79 5.84 -27.47
N ALA A 142 -8.10 6.83 -26.87
CA ALA A 142 -7.51 7.94 -27.64
C ALA A 142 -6.16 7.59 -28.27
N SER A 143 -5.61 6.40 -28.06
CA SER A 143 -4.26 5.96 -28.48
C SER A 143 -3.15 6.96 -28.06
N SER A 144 -3.38 7.70 -26.98
CA SER A 144 -2.53 8.82 -26.52
C SER A 144 -1.71 8.46 -25.28
N LEU A 145 -1.29 7.20 -25.17
CA LEU A 145 -0.39 6.78 -24.11
C LEU A 145 1.01 7.35 -24.36
N SER A 146 1.36 8.39 -23.61
CA SER A 146 2.74 8.88 -23.56
C SER A 146 3.57 8.03 -22.59
N ALA A 147 4.89 8.02 -22.77
CA ALA A 147 5.82 7.33 -21.85
C ALA A 147 5.64 7.81 -20.38
N GLU A 148 5.27 9.07 -20.17
CA GLU A 148 4.95 9.62 -18.87
C GLU A 148 3.66 8.98 -18.28
N THR A 149 2.65 8.79 -19.11
CA THR A 149 1.41 8.12 -18.69
C THR A 149 1.65 6.64 -18.39
N GLU A 150 2.49 5.97 -19.20
CA GLU A 150 2.88 4.57 -18.95
C GLU A 150 3.62 4.40 -17.63
N SER A 151 4.50 5.34 -17.26
CA SER A 151 5.20 5.30 -15.98
C SER A 151 4.25 5.44 -14.76
N LYS A 152 3.14 6.16 -14.95
CA LYS A 152 2.08 6.31 -13.93
C LYS A 152 1.13 5.10 -13.87
N LEU A 153 1.09 4.28 -14.94
CA LEU A 153 0.30 3.05 -15.01
C LEU A 153 0.97 1.86 -14.32
N CYS A 154 2.30 1.88 -14.16
CA CYS A 154 3.03 0.78 -13.56
C CYS A 154 2.50 0.36 -12.17
N PRO A 155 2.14 1.28 -11.26
CA PRO A 155 1.43 0.95 -10.03
C PRO A 155 -0.02 0.48 -10.24
N VAL A 156 -0.65 0.86 -11.36
CA VAL A 156 -2.05 0.50 -11.69
C VAL A 156 -2.19 -0.97 -12.06
N LEU A 157 -1.16 -1.57 -12.63
CA LEU A 157 -1.14 -3.02 -12.87
C LEU A 157 -1.17 -3.82 -11.57
N ALA A 158 -0.73 -3.23 -10.47
CA ALA A 158 -0.89 -3.78 -9.13
C ALA A 158 -2.36 -3.75 -8.65
N GLU A 159 -3.20 -2.85 -9.19
CA GLU A 159 -4.64 -2.74 -8.86
C GLU A 159 -5.41 -4.02 -9.15
N HIS A 160 -5.13 -4.68 -10.26
CA HIS A 160 -5.80 -5.92 -10.66
C HIS A 160 -5.47 -7.11 -9.74
N LEU A 161 -4.36 -7.04 -8.98
CA LEU A 161 -3.85 -8.13 -8.17
C LEU A 161 -4.38 -8.14 -6.72
N ILE A 162 -4.96 -7.03 -6.26
CA ILE A 162 -5.43 -6.87 -4.88
C ILE A 162 -6.95 -7.07 -4.78
N LEU A 163 -7.68 -6.87 -5.88
CA LEU A 163 -9.14 -6.97 -5.93
C LEU A 163 -9.66 -8.34 -6.42
N SER A 164 -8.77 -9.25 -6.75
CA SER A 164 -9.06 -10.66 -7.09
C SER A 164 -8.76 -11.60 -5.93
#